data_c794e7e51ca6339c3dd9385e840afd3c
#
_entry.id   c794e7e51ca6339c3dd9385e840afd3c
#
_cell.length_a   1.000
_cell.length_b   1.000
_cell.length_c   1.000
_cell.angle_alpha   90.00
_cell.angle_beta   90.00
_cell.angle_gamma   90.00
#
_symmetry.space_group_name_H-M   'P 1'
#
loop_
_entity.id
_entity.type
_entity.pdbx_description
1 polymer ?
#
loop_
_entity_poly.entity_id
_entity_poly.type
_entity_poly.pdbx_seq_one_letter_code
_entity_poly.pdbx_strand_id
1 'polypeptide(L)'
;MGQPLHDERPRVLIVDDEKFIRDILADFLGMEGYVVRTAEDGAAALTELTAAPYDMVISDLKMPRMGGIELLDAIATTAPNALTVIMTGFGTVETAIDAMKRGAYDYILKPFKVEEVIHVVQRGLEKQRLSAENLRLREALSLYKVSEAIAASLSLDEVLATVGDTALHEIRGDLVSTWLEDGEGGYFERQRLTQADGPSPETAIDADMGQLSAQAFLDHFAHDSTLLEQGTRGSIFFAKEAEVPLKSLLAVPLRMKTRLLGWIAVASFTRTRKFDEGQRKLLSIVASRAAAAIENARLYEDLRATFQQTIEGLARAIDKMDRYTSGHSERVALYAVYLATRLGLPPDVVETVRQSALMHDIGKIGCVMNLNKPGKLTQDEYEIFKRHPGYGRDILDPIKFLHPLIPGVHLHHERWDGRGYPLRLKGNDVPLIARIIAVADTYDAMTSDRAYRRALPHEVAVNEIELCSGTQFDPEVAAVFCKHLDDYREERTSAGEKVPE
;
A
#
# COMPACT_ATOMS: atom_id res chain seq x y z
N MET A 1 -33.74 23.85 10.48
CA MET A 1 -33.50 25.29 10.32
C MET A 1 -32.38 25.41 9.31
N GLY A 2 -32.68 25.92 8.10
CA GLY A 2 -31.72 26.03 7.00
C GLY A 2 -30.66 27.07 7.35
N GLN A 3 -29.40 26.70 7.11
CA GLN A 3 -28.30 27.68 7.09
C GLN A 3 -28.62 28.71 5.98
N PRO A 4 -28.37 30.01 6.20
CA PRO A 4 -28.52 31.00 5.15
C PRO A 4 -27.54 30.65 4.02
N LEU A 5 -28.04 30.60 2.80
CA LEU A 5 -27.24 30.51 1.58
C LEU A 5 -26.21 31.66 1.64
N HIS A 6 -24.93 31.34 1.78
CA HIS A 6 -23.86 32.30 1.59
C HIS A 6 -24.00 32.82 0.16
N ASP A 7 -24.19 34.15 0.04
CA ASP A 7 -24.15 34.85 -1.25
C ASP A 7 -22.74 34.60 -1.82
N GLU A 8 -22.61 33.76 -2.84
CA GLU A 8 -21.33 33.35 -3.46
C GLU A 8 -20.64 34.48 -4.23
N ARG A 9 -21.30 35.66 -4.29
CA ARG A 9 -20.73 36.84 -4.99
C ARG A 9 -19.55 37.41 -4.24
N PRO A 10 -18.42 37.72 -4.91
CA PRO A 10 -17.26 38.34 -4.27
C PRO A 10 -17.60 39.65 -3.59
N ARG A 11 -17.04 39.88 -2.40
CA ARG A 11 -17.26 41.06 -1.57
C ARG A 11 -16.11 42.03 -1.70
N VAL A 12 -16.42 43.27 -2.09
CA VAL A 12 -15.44 44.34 -2.29
C VAL A 12 -15.73 45.46 -1.29
N LEU A 13 -14.71 45.89 -0.57
CA LEU A 13 -14.76 47.08 0.31
C LEU A 13 -14.05 48.25 -0.37
N ILE A 14 -14.75 49.35 -0.54
CA ILE A 14 -14.21 50.62 -1.11
C ILE A 14 -13.97 51.58 0.03
N VAL A 15 -12.75 52.12 0.13
CA VAL A 15 -12.32 53.03 1.19
C VAL A 15 -11.75 54.29 0.56
N ASP A 16 -12.45 55.41 0.71
CA ASP A 16 -12.08 56.72 0.14
C ASP A 16 -12.74 57.83 0.98
N ASP A 17 -12.13 58.95 1.23
CA ASP A 17 -12.75 60.02 1.98
C ASP A 17 -13.74 60.82 1.11
N GLU A 18 -13.59 60.79 -0.22
CA GLU A 18 -14.51 61.43 -1.16
C GLU A 18 -15.76 60.59 -1.39
N LYS A 19 -16.89 61.01 -0.84
CA LYS A 19 -18.17 60.32 -1.02
C LYS A 19 -18.53 60.03 -2.48
N PHE A 20 -18.24 60.98 -3.38
CA PHE A 20 -18.53 60.83 -4.81
C PHE A 20 -17.80 59.64 -5.43
N ILE A 21 -16.53 59.44 -5.08
CA ILE A 21 -15.73 58.31 -5.56
C ILE A 21 -16.31 57.00 -5.03
N ARG A 22 -16.65 56.93 -3.73
CA ARG A 22 -17.26 55.77 -3.12
C ARG A 22 -18.56 55.36 -3.82
N ASP A 23 -19.46 56.33 -4.04
CA ASP A 23 -20.78 56.10 -4.63
C ASP A 23 -20.64 55.57 -6.07
N ILE A 24 -19.82 56.21 -6.92
CA ILE A 24 -19.57 55.80 -8.29
C ILE A 24 -19.01 54.38 -8.34
N LEU A 25 -17.95 54.11 -7.61
CA LEU A 25 -17.33 52.76 -7.65
C LEU A 25 -18.27 51.69 -7.08
N ALA A 26 -19.07 52.04 -6.08
CA ALA A 26 -20.06 51.07 -5.53
C ALA A 26 -21.15 50.73 -6.55
N ASP A 27 -21.66 51.73 -7.27
CA ASP A 27 -22.69 51.51 -8.29
C ASP A 27 -22.15 50.64 -9.45
N PHE A 28 -20.99 50.98 -9.99
CA PHE A 28 -20.43 50.24 -11.12
C PHE A 28 -20.00 48.80 -10.76
N LEU A 29 -19.32 48.62 -9.63
CA LEU A 29 -18.96 47.27 -9.17
C LEU A 29 -20.20 46.48 -8.76
N GLY A 30 -21.24 47.11 -8.25
CA GLY A 30 -22.52 46.48 -8.00
C GLY A 30 -23.21 45.99 -9.28
N MET A 31 -23.15 46.79 -10.39
CA MET A 31 -23.63 46.38 -11.69
C MET A 31 -22.86 45.17 -12.29
N GLU A 32 -21.57 45.07 -11.97
CA GLU A 32 -20.71 43.92 -12.33
C GLU A 32 -20.97 42.65 -11.47
N GLY A 33 -21.90 42.75 -10.50
CA GLY A 33 -22.33 41.60 -9.71
C GLY A 33 -21.57 41.41 -8.40
N TYR A 34 -20.74 42.35 -7.96
CA TYR A 34 -20.04 42.30 -6.67
C TYR A 34 -20.95 42.78 -5.52
N VAL A 35 -20.71 42.24 -4.33
CA VAL A 35 -21.32 42.78 -3.09
C VAL A 35 -20.40 43.85 -2.57
N VAL A 36 -20.82 45.11 -2.69
CA VAL A 36 -19.99 46.25 -2.33
C VAL A 36 -20.42 46.86 -1.01
N ARG A 37 -19.41 47.25 -0.19
CA ARG A 37 -19.53 48.07 0.98
C ARG A 37 -18.53 49.24 0.86
N THR A 38 -18.81 50.32 1.58
CA THR A 38 -17.99 51.50 1.55
C THR A 38 -17.60 51.96 2.94
N ALA A 39 -16.41 52.47 3.09
CA ALA A 39 -15.92 53.11 4.31
C ALA A 39 -15.29 54.48 4.00
N GLU A 40 -15.38 55.45 4.92
CA GLU A 40 -14.90 56.81 4.70
C GLU A 40 -13.41 57.01 5.05
N ASP A 41 -12.79 56.04 5.74
CA ASP A 41 -11.37 55.99 6.08
C ASP A 41 -10.93 54.60 6.53
N GLY A 42 -9.63 54.44 6.82
CA GLY A 42 -9.06 53.17 7.25
C GLY A 42 -9.61 52.65 8.58
N ALA A 43 -9.99 53.51 9.51
CA ALA A 43 -10.53 53.08 10.81
C ALA A 43 -11.95 52.49 10.66
N ALA A 44 -12.79 53.12 9.84
CA ALA A 44 -14.11 52.56 9.48
C ALA A 44 -13.97 51.24 8.69
N ALA A 45 -12.97 51.15 7.77
CA ALA A 45 -12.69 49.96 7.01
C ALA A 45 -12.27 48.79 7.90
N LEU A 46 -11.43 48.99 8.92
CA LEU A 46 -11.07 47.91 9.86
C LEU A 46 -12.27 47.40 10.66
N THR A 47 -13.20 48.27 11.01
CA THR A 47 -14.44 47.86 11.67
C THR A 47 -15.27 46.93 10.76
N GLU A 48 -15.40 47.26 9.48
CA GLU A 48 -16.07 46.43 8.49
C GLU A 48 -15.37 45.07 8.27
N LEU A 49 -14.02 45.11 8.16
CA LEU A 49 -13.19 43.89 7.97
C LEU A 49 -13.24 42.93 9.17
N THR A 50 -13.47 43.48 10.37
CA THR A 50 -13.65 42.68 11.57
C THR A 50 -15.06 42.06 11.65
N ALA A 51 -16.07 42.75 11.10
CA ALA A 51 -17.46 42.31 11.13
C ALA A 51 -17.80 41.26 10.05
N ALA A 52 -17.09 41.29 8.91
CA ALA A 52 -17.37 40.39 7.81
C ALA A 52 -16.13 40.16 6.92
N PRO A 53 -16.01 38.99 6.26
CA PRO A 53 -14.94 38.70 5.29
C PRO A 53 -15.15 39.52 3.99
N TYR A 54 -14.05 39.94 3.40
CA TYR A 54 -13.99 40.61 2.09
C TYR A 54 -12.93 39.90 1.22
N ASP A 55 -13.19 39.86 -0.09
CA ASP A 55 -12.26 39.28 -1.06
C ASP A 55 -11.28 40.33 -1.57
N MET A 56 -11.72 41.59 -1.63
CA MET A 56 -10.88 42.70 -2.06
C MET A 56 -11.20 44.00 -1.30
N VAL A 57 -10.16 44.78 -1.02
CA VAL A 57 -10.24 46.13 -0.50
C VAL A 57 -9.60 47.08 -1.50
N ILE A 58 -10.32 48.13 -1.89
CA ILE A 58 -9.83 49.22 -2.76
C ILE A 58 -9.77 50.47 -1.90
N SER A 59 -8.57 50.96 -1.61
CA SER A 59 -8.36 52.05 -0.65
C SER A 59 -7.65 53.24 -1.29
N ASP A 60 -8.14 54.44 -1.01
CA ASP A 60 -7.35 55.63 -1.28
C ASP A 60 -6.11 55.66 -0.39
N LEU A 61 -5.05 56.30 -0.91
CA LEU A 61 -3.78 56.42 -0.22
C LEU A 61 -3.86 57.44 0.94
N LYS A 62 -4.50 58.59 0.67
CA LYS A 62 -4.55 59.74 1.60
C LYS A 62 -5.95 59.93 2.14
N MET A 63 -6.16 59.52 3.35
CA MET A 63 -7.44 59.66 4.05
C MET A 63 -7.21 60.22 5.47
N PRO A 64 -8.23 60.88 6.08
CA PRO A 64 -8.14 61.30 7.46
C PRO A 64 -8.09 60.12 8.44
N ARG A 65 -7.62 60.32 9.66
CA ARG A 65 -7.54 59.32 10.75
C ARG A 65 -6.54 58.18 10.45
N MET A 66 -6.80 57.38 9.45
CA MET A 66 -5.94 56.27 9.04
C MET A 66 -5.84 56.24 7.51
N GLY A 67 -4.63 56.34 6.99
CA GLY A 67 -4.36 56.31 5.54
C GLY A 67 -4.30 54.91 4.95
N GLY A 68 -4.25 54.85 3.61
CA GLY A 68 -4.28 53.56 2.87
C GLY A 68 -3.07 52.68 3.12
N ILE A 69 -1.89 53.22 3.42
CA ILE A 69 -0.70 52.43 3.77
C ILE A 69 -0.83 51.79 5.16
N GLU A 70 -1.31 52.59 6.13
CA GLU A 70 -1.56 52.06 7.49
C GLU A 70 -2.66 51.00 7.50
N LEU A 71 -3.70 51.20 6.66
CA LEU A 71 -4.76 50.22 6.46
C LEU A 71 -4.21 48.94 5.81
N LEU A 72 -3.34 49.04 4.80
CA LEU A 72 -2.70 47.89 4.15
C LEU A 72 -1.92 47.01 5.15
N ASP A 73 -1.11 47.69 6.02
CA ASP A 73 -0.36 46.97 7.07
C ASP A 73 -1.31 46.31 8.09
N ALA A 74 -2.44 46.92 8.41
CA ALA A 74 -3.45 46.31 9.29
C ALA A 74 -4.21 45.15 8.64
N ILE A 75 -4.54 45.24 7.36
CA ILE A 75 -5.19 44.15 6.59
C ILE A 75 -4.33 42.90 6.59
N ALA A 76 -3.02 43.00 6.48
CA ALA A 76 -2.10 41.88 6.47
C ALA A 76 -2.25 40.97 7.72
N THR A 77 -2.72 41.53 8.83
CA THR A 77 -2.96 40.79 10.09
C THR A 77 -4.44 40.43 10.32
N THR A 78 -5.36 41.34 9.94
CA THR A 78 -6.80 41.21 10.24
C THR A 78 -7.55 40.41 9.17
N ALA A 79 -7.18 40.56 7.90
CA ALA A 79 -7.82 39.92 6.76
C ALA A 79 -6.77 39.50 5.70
N PRO A 80 -5.84 38.57 6.03
CA PRO A 80 -4.67 38.24 5.19
C PRO A 80 -5.04 37.64 3.82
N ASN A 81 -6.26 37.24 3.64
CA ASN A 81 -6.76 36.67 2.36
C ASN A 81 -7.39 37.73 1.45
N ALA A 82 -7.62 38.97 1.93
CA ALA A 82 -8.21 40.02 1.14
C ALA A 82 -7.15 40.69 0.25
N LEU A 83 -7.39 40.78 -1.05
CA LEU A 83 -6.52 41.52 -1.97
C LEU A 83 -6.68 43.02 -1.73
N THR A 84 -5.59 43.75 -1.62
CA THR A 84 -5.64 45.17 -1.40
C THR A 84 -5.13 45.94 -2.62
N VAL A 85 -5.94 46.87 -3.15
CA VAL A 85 -5.62 47.76 -4.25
C VAL A 85 -5.57 49.19 -3.72
N ILE A 86 -4.51 49.91 -4.02
CA ILE A 86 -4.33 51.31 -3.56
C ILE A 86 -4.64 52.29 -4.68
N MET A 87 -5.53 53.25 -4.43
CA MET A 87 -5.80 54.38 -5.32
C MET A 87 -4.96 55.60 -4.87
N THR A 88 -4.36 56.31 -5.82
CA THR A 88 -3.51 57.49 -5.48
C THR A 88 -3.62 58.59 -6.50
N GLY A 89 -3.82 59.83 -6.04
CA GLY A 89 -3.98 61.04 -6.91
C GLY A 89 -2.69 61.81 -7.17
N PHE A 90 -1.64 61.65 -6.36
CA PHE A 90 -0.33 62.30 -6.52
C PHE A 90 0.78 61.26 -6.24
N GLY A 91 0.74 60.14 -6.95
CA GLY A 91 1.74 59.11 -6.77
C GLY A 91 3.02 59.45 -7.53
N THR A 92 4.09 59.75 -6.82
CA THR A 92 5.41 59.44 -7.36
C THR A 92 5.46 57.91 -7.53
N VAL A 93 6.19 57.45 -8.54
CA VAL A 93 6.45 56.00 -8.75
C VAL A 93 6.91 55.32 -7.44
N GLU A 94 7.52 56.10 -6.55
CA GLU A 94 8.01 55.67 -5.24
C GLU A 94 6.90 55.23 -4.28
N THR A 95 5.75 55.95 -4.21
CA THR A 95 4.63 55.57 -3.31
C THR A 95 3.88 54.32 -3.81
N ALA A 96 3.77 54.14 -5.13
CA ALA A 96 3.23 52.92 -5.71
C ALA A 96 4.15 51.72 -5.43
N ILE A 97 5.47 51.87 -5.57
CA ILE A 97 6.46 50.85 -5.25
C ILE A 97 6.43 50.51 -3.76
N ASP A 98 6.25 51.47 -2.85
CA ASP A 98 6.15 51.21 -1.40
C ASP A 98 4.89 50.40 -1.06
N ALA A 99 3.75 50.72 -1.63
CA ALA A 99 2.52 49.94 -1.48
C ALA A 99 2.69 48.51 -1.96
N MET A 100 3.31 48.27 -3.13
CA MET A 100 3.59 46.94 -3.67
C MET A 100 4.55 46.14 -2.78
N LYS A 101 5.58 46.78 -2.22
CA LYS A 101 6.52 46.13 -1.28
C LYS A 101 5.86 45.70 0.03
N ARG A 102 4.81 46.42 0.46
CA ARG A 102 4.02 46.12 1.67
C ARG A 102 2.91 45.11 1.43
N GLY A 103 2.79 44.57 0.20
CA GLY A 103 1.86 43.52 -0.12
C GLY A 103 0.56 43.94 -0.81
N ALA A 104 0.46 45.18 -1.31
CA ALA A 104 -0.65 45.55 -2.18
C ALA A 104 -0.66 44.66 -3.43
N TYR A 105 -1.84 44.25 -3.87
CA TYR A 105 -2.03 43.46 -5.10
C TYR A 105 -1.74 44.29 -6.34
N ASP A 106 -2.24 45.53 -6.35
CA ASP A 106 -2.07 46.51 -7.46
C ASP A 106 -2.28 47.94 -6.97
N TYR A 107 -2.04 48.89 -7.83
CA TYR A 107 -2.35 50.30 -7.59
C TYR A 107 -3.06 50.95 -8.79
N ILE A 108 -3.85 52.00 -8.56
CA ILE A 108 -4.60 52.74 -9.55
C ILE A 108 -4.29 54.25 -9.39
N LEU A 109 -3.96 54.92 -10.50
CA LEU A 109 -3.65 56.36 -10.50
C LEU A 109 -4.92 57.16 -10.73
N LYS A 110 -5.20 58.16 -9.84
CA LYS A 110 -6.24 59.16 -10.05
C LYS A 110 -5.68 60.29 -10.95
N PRO A 111 -6.43 60.78 -11.96
CA PRO A 111 -7.78 60.39 -12.34
C PRO A 111 -7.79 59.06 -13.14
N PHE A 112 -8.66 58.15 -12.78
CA PHE A 112 -8.84 56.85 -13.43
C PHE A 112 -10.18 56.77 -14.17
N LYS A 113 -10.25 55.85 -15.14
CA LYS A 113 -11.52 55.42 -15.70
C LYS A 113 -12.08 54.29 -14.90
N VAL A 114 -13.41 54.24 -14.73
CA VAL A 114 -14.07 53.18 -13.96
C VAL A 114 -13.75 51.79 -14.51
N GLU A 115 -13.62 51.67 -15.84
CA GLU A 115 -13.25 50.43 -16.52
C GLU A 115 -11.87 49.92 -16.07
N GLU A 116 -10.93 50.80 -15.73
CA GLU A 116 -9.60 50.40 -15.21
C GLU A 116 -9.73 49.74 -13.83
N VAL A 117 -10.59 50.30 -12.96
CA VAL A 117 -10.87 49.71 -11.66
C VAL A 117 -11.52 48.37 -11.80
N ILE A 118 -12.55 48.25 -12.64
CA ILE A 118 -13.23 46.98 -12.93
C ILE A 118 -12.23 45.93 -13.42
N HIS A 119 -11.35 46.27 -14.33
CA HIS A 119 -10.33 45.35 -14.85
C HIS A 119 -9.35 44.85 -13.76
N VAL A 120 -8.92 45.75 -12.86
CA VAL A 120 -8.03 45.35 -11.75
C VAL A 120 -8.74 44.43 -10.79
N VAL A 121 -10.02 44.70 -10.47
CA VAL A 121 -10.85 43.86 -9.61
C VAL A 121 -11.05 42.49 -10.22
N GLN A 122 -11.49 42.42 -11.46
CA GLN A 122 -11.72 41.16 -12.19
C GLN A 122 -10.46 40.30 -12.25
N ARG A 123 -9.33 40.88 -12.64
CA ARG A 123 -8.05 40.18 -12.74
C ARG A 123 -7.56 39.65 -11.39
N GLY A 124 -7.71 40.47 -10.32
CA GLY A 124 -7.30 40.08 -8.95
C GLY A 124 -8.12 38.91 -8.44
N LEU A 125 -9.43 39.03 -8.48
CA LEU A 125 -10.33 37.97 -7.99
C LEU A 125 -10.25 36.71 -8.81
N GLU A 126 -10.11 36.80 -10.14
CA GLU A 126 -9.91 35.62 -10.99
C GLU A 126 -8.59 34.92 -10.68
N LYS A 127 -7.48 35.65 -10.51
CA LYS A 127 -6.19 35.07 -10.12
C LYS A 127 -6.28 34.36 -8.76
N GLN A 128 -6.98 34.95 -7.79
CA GLN A 128 -7.19 34.36 -6.46
C GLN A 128 -8.01 33.07 -6.57
N ARG A 129 -9.11 33.10 -7.33
CA ARG A 129 -9.97 31.93 -7.61
C ARG A 129 -9.19 30.80 -8.25
N LEU A 130 -8.45 31.09 -9.33
CA LEU A 130 -7.63 30.09 -10.03
C LEU A 130 -6.52 29.51 -9.15
N SER A 131 -5.92 30.35 -8.27
CA SER A 131 -4.90 29.86 -7.34
C SER A 131 -5.50 28.93 -6.29
N ALA A 132 -6.66 29.25 -5.75
CA ALA A 132 -7.37 28.38 -4.80
C ALA A 132 -7.84 27.07 -5.46
N GLU A 133 -8.37 27.13 -6.69
CA GLU A 133 -8.78 25.96 -7.45
C GLU A 133 -7.57 25.06 -7.79
N ASN A 134 -6.45 25.64 -8.21
CA ASN A 134 -5.22 24.91 -8.51
C ASN A 134 -4.67 24.19 -7.26
N LEU A 135 -4.75 24.85 -6.10
CA LEU A 135 -4.36 24.23 -4.83
C LEU A 135 -5.27 23.02 -4.52
N ARG A 136 -6.59 23.20 -4.62
CA ARG A 136 -7.57 22.11 -4.40
C ARG A 136 -7.37 20.94 -5.37
N LEU A 137 -7.10 21.25 -6.65
CA LEU A 137 -6.83 20.20 -7.66
C LEU A 137 -5.52 19.45 -7.37
N ARG A 138 -4.48 20.16 -6.93
CA ARG A 138 -3.21 19.50 -6.52
C ARG A 138 -3.40 18.59 -5.31
N GLU A 139 -4.13 19.04 -4.30
CA GLU A 139 -4.47 18.24 -3.13
C GLU A 139 -5.27 16.99 -3.52
N ALA A 140 -6.30 17.15 -4.38
CA ALA A 140 -7.10 16.03 -4.86
C ALA A 140 -6.28 15.04 -5.69
N LEU A 141 -5.35 15.53 -6.52
CA LEU A 141 -4.47 14.69 -7.34
C LEU A 141 -3.46 13.91 -6.48
N SER A 142 -2.91 14.54 -5.45
CA SER A 142 -2.02 13.88 -4.47
C SER A 142 -2.76 12.75 -3.75
N LEU A 143 -3.96 13.03 -3.24
CA LEU A 143 -4.83 12.03 -2.62
C LEU A 143 -5.19 10.88 -3.55
N TYR A 144 -5.45 11.17 -4.83
CA TYR A 144 -5.75 10.13 -5.83
C TYR A 144 -4.56 9.20 -6.06
N LYS A 145 -3.36 9.77 -6.27
CA LYS A 145 -2.12 8.98 -6.48
C LYS A 145 -1.81 8.07 -5.29
N VAL A 146 -1.95 8.58 -4.07
CA VAL A 146 -1.77 7.80 -2.84
C VAL A 146 -2.80 6.67 -2.76
N SER A 147 -4.07 6.97 -3.05
CA SER A 147 -5.14 5.95 -3.07
C SER A 147 -4.88 4.86 -4.10
N GLU A 148 -4.38 5.22 -5.28
CA GLU A 148 -4.05 4.27 -6.36
C GLU A 148 -2.87 3.38 -5.96
N ALA A 149 -1.80 3.96 -5.40
CA ALA A 149 -0.63 3.22 -4.94
C ALA A 149 -0.99 2.21 -3.83
N ILE A 150 -1.80 2.63 -2.86
CA ILE A 150 -2.29 1.75 -1.79
C ILE A 150 -3.16 0.61 -2.35
N ALA A 151 -4.04 0.90 -3.32
CA ALA A 151 -4.97 -0.09 -3.87
C ALA A 151 -4.30 -1.10 -4.83
N ALA A 152 -3.15 -0.77 -5.40
CA ALA A 152 -2.45 -1.61 -6.36
C ALA A 152 -1.67 -2.77 -5.73
N SER A 153 -1.33 -2.70 -4.45
CA SER A 153 -0.57 -3.75 -3.77
C SER A 153 -1.47 -4.82 -3.17
N LEU A 154 -1.07 -6.08 -3.35
CA LEU A 154 -1.65 -7.27 -2.71
C LEU A 154 -0.81 -7.75 -1.51
N SER A 155 0.31 -7.10 -1.23
CA SER A 155 1.18 -7.40 -0.08
C SER A 155 0.84 -6.48 1.08
N LEU A 156 0.57 -7.06 2.25
CA LEU A 156 0.30 -6.31 3.48
C LEU A 156 1.48 -5.38 3.84
N ASP A 157 2.71 -5.86 3.71
CA ASP A 157 3.91 -5.09 4.06
C ASP A 157 4.12 -3.90 3.12
N GLU A 158 3.85 -4.05 1.81
CA GLU A 158 3.90 -2.94 0.85
C GLU A 158 2.80 -1.89 1.09
N VAL A 159 1.58 -2.34 1.41
CA VAL A 159 0.48 -1.45 1.78
C VAL A 159 0.87 -0.62 3.00
N LEU A 160 1.39 -1.27 4.05
CA LEU A 160 1.81 -0.58 5.27
C LEU A 160 2.96 0.40 5.01
N ALA A 161 3.98 0.00 4.24
CA ALA A 161 5.08 0.87 3.87
C ALA A 161 4.56 2.15 3.17
N THR A 162 3.71 1.99 2.15
CA THR A 162 3.14 3.13 1.41
C THR A 162 2.30 4.04 2.30
N VAL A 163 1.49 3.46 3.18
CA VAL A 163 0.62 4.21 4.12
C VAL A 163 1.47 4.96 5.15
N GLY A 164 2.47 4.30 5.73
CA GLY A 164 3.36 4.88 6.72
C GLY A 164 4.20 6.02 6.14
N ASP A 165 4.83 5.81 4.99
CA ASP A 165 5.60 6.84 4.29
C ASP A 165 4.72 8.05 3.92
N THR A 166 3.52 7.80 3.41
CA THR A 166 2.57 8.87 3.09
C THR A 166 2.19 9.67 4.35
N ALA A 167 1.86 8.97 5.45
CA ALA A 167 1.50 9.62 6.69
C ALA A 167 2.68 10.44 7.25
N LEU A 168 3.91 9.91 7.19
CA LEU A 168 5.10 10.61 7.68
C LEU A 168 5.38 11.90 6.89
N HIS A 169 5.30 11.84 5.56
CA HIS A 169 5.64 12.96 4.68
C HIS A 169 4.53 14.03 4.62
N GLU A 170 3.29 13.62 4.44
CA GLU A 170 2.16 14.54 4.24
C GLU A 170 1.67 15.16 5.56
N ILE A 171 1.65 14.38 6.63
CA ILE A 171 1.23 14.87 7.97
C ILE A 171 2.40 15.57 8.67
N ARG A 172 3.64 15.27 8.29
CA ARG A 172 4.88 15.86 8.86
C ARG A 172 5.01 15.62 10.36
N GLY A 173 4.74 14.41 10.80
CA GLY A 173 5.03 13.95 12.15
C GLY A 173 6.48 13.52 12.33
N ASP A 174 6.90 13.31 13.57
CA ASP A 174 8.23 12.79 13.89
C ASP A 174 8.22 11.26 13.95
N LEU A 175 7.05 10.66 14.23
CA LEU A 175 6.81 9.22 14.30
C LEU A 175 5.46 8.85 13.67
N VAL A 176 5.44 7.75 12.94
CA VAL A 176 4.20 7.07 12.51
C VAL A 176 4.23 5.65 13.05
N SER A 177 3.13 5.22 13.67
CA SER A 177 2.96 3.87 14.19
C SER A 177 1.64 3.29 13.67
N THR A 178 1.69 2.09 13.12
CA THR A 178 0.52 1.37 12.60
C THR A 178 0.33 0.08 13.40
N TRP A 179 -0.85 -0.08 13.98
CA TRP A 179 -1.25 -1.22 14.79
C TRP A 179 -2.34 -2.00 14.09
N LEU A 180 -2.25 -3.32 14.11
CA LEU A 180 -3.23 -4.21 13.52
C LEU A 180 -3.66 -5.31 14.48
N GLU A 181 -4.90 -5.79 14.31
CA GLU A 181 -5.45 -6.96 14.97
C GLU A 181 -4.67 -8.22 14.55
N ASP A 182 -4.36 -9.08 15.53
CA ASP A 182 -3.62 -10.35 15.34
C ASP A 182 -4.51 -11.54 14.94
N GLY A 183 -5.82 -11.34 14.87
CA GLY A 183 -6.80 -12.40 14.57
C GLY A 183 -7.28 -13.16 15.82
N GLU A 184 -6.66 -12.98 16.97
CA GLU A 184 -7.04 -13.57 18.26
C GLU A 184 -7.71 -12.55 19.19
N GLY A 185 -7.96 -11.33 18.68
CA GLY A 185 -8.57 -10.22 19.41
C GLY A 185 -7.55 -9.32 20.13
N GLY A 186 -6.26 -9.57 19.97
CA GLY A 186 -5.17 -8.69 20.37
C GLY A 186 -4.81 -7.68 19.28
N TYR A 187 -4.01 -6.67 19.65
CA TYR A 187 -3.47 -5.68 18.72
C TYR A 187 -1.99 -5.51 18.97
N PHE A 188 -1.19 -5.49 17.90
CA PHE A 188 0.26 -5.32 17.98
C PHE A 188 0.73 -4.27 16.98
N GLU A 189 1.85 -3.64 17.28
CA GLU A 189 2.49 -2.68 16.40
C GLU A 189 3.14 -3.42 15.22
N ARG A 190 2.55 -3.27 14.05
CA ARG A 190 3.04 -3.91 12.82
C ARG A 190 4.13 -3.11 12.15
N GLN A 191 4.07 -1.78 12.27
CA GLN A 191 5.03 -0.88 11.65
C GLN A 191 5.28 0.35 12.51
N ARG A 192 6.54 0.77 12.60
CA ARG A 192 6.98 2.04 13.16
C ARG A 192 7.95 2.71 12.21
N LEU A 193 7.68 3.96 11.87
CA LEU A 193 8.53 4.80 11.03
C LEU A 193 8.87 6.09 11.76
N THR A 194 10.13 6.51 11.64
CA THR A 194 10.64 7.78 12.17
C THR A 194 11.23 8.62 11.05
N GLN A 195 11.21 9.94 11.17
CA GLN A 195 11.78 10.83 10.18
C GLN A 195 13.32 10.78 10.27
N ALA A 196 14.01 10.38 9.20
CA ALA A 196 15.46 10.24 9.16
C ALA A 196 16.23 11.57 9.21
N ASP A 197 15.58 12.69 8.86
CA ASP A 197 16.16 14.02 8.73
C ASP A 197 15.68 15.01 9.82
N GLY A 198 15.51 14.53 11.03
CA GLY A 198 15.33 15.42 12.20
C GLY A 198 16.64 16.13 12.57
N PRO A 199 16.61 17.30 13.23
CA PRO A 199 17.82 17.97 13.64
C PRO A 199 18.61 17.10 14.63
N SER A 200 19.74 16.61 14.17
CA SER A 200 20.78 15.84 14.85
C SER A 200 20.47 14.37 15.19
N PRO A 201 21.29 13.42 14.71
CA PRO A 201 21.21 12.00 15.07
C PRO A 201 21.51 11.70 16.57
N GLU A 202 21.89 12.72 17.32
CA GLU A 202 22.24 12.59 18.75
C GLU A 202 21.04 12.73 19.69
N THR A 203 19.90 13.22 19.24
CA THR A 203 18.63 13.04 19.93
C THR A 203 18.04 11.72 19.47
N ALA A 204 18.50 10.66 20.08
CA ALA A 204 17.99 9.32 19.89
C ALA A 204 16.47 9.26 20.10
N ILE A 205 15.72 9.56 19.06
CA ILE A 205 14.30 9.25 18.96
C ILE A 205 14.10 7.72 19.06
N ASP A 206 15.16 6.93 18.90
CA ASP A 206 15.09 5.48 18.78
C ASP A 206 14.98 4.69 20.08
N ALA A 207 15.34 5.23 21.24
CA ALA A 207 15.40 4.37 22.43
C ALA A 207 14.25 4.54 23.44
N ASP A 208 13.57 5.69 23.51
CA ASP A 208 12.71 5.99 24.68
C ASP A 208 11.41 6.75 24.38
N MET A 209 10.87 6.67 23.18
CA MET A 209 9.55 7.26 22.90
C MET A 209 8.38 6.46 23.47
N GLY A 210 8.49 5.76 24.55
CA GLY A 210 7.43 5.01 25.20
C GLY A 210 6.61 4.12 24.22
N GLN A 211 6.16 2.97 24.63
CA GLN A 211 5.26 2.16 23.83
C GLN A 211 3.85 2.75 23.87
N LEU A 212 3.22 2.92 22.72
CA LEU A 212 1.81 3.29 22.64
C LEU A 212 0.94 2.22 23.32
N SER A 213 -0.08 2.65 24.07
CA SER A 213 -1.00 1.75 24.76
C SER A 213 -2.12 1.29 23.85
N ALA A 214 -2.08 0.04 23.40
CA ALA A 214 -3.16 -0.55 22.59
C ALA A 214 -4.53 -0.41 23.26
N GLN A 215 -4.61 -0.64 24.58
CA GLN A 215 -5.86 -0.56 25.33
C GLN A 215 -6.45 0.85 25.33
N ALA A 216 -5.63 1.88 25.53
CA ALA A 216 -6.10 3.26 25.52
C ALA A 216 -6.66 3.69 24.15
N PHE A 217 -6.05 3.23 23.05
CA PHE A 217 -6.59 3.46 21.71
C PHE A 217 -7.90 2.71 21.48
N LEU A 218 -8.03 1.48 21.92
CA LEU A 218 -9.25 0.70 21.81
C LEU A 218 -10.41 1.37 22.56
N ASP A 219 -10.17 1.80 23.81
CA ASP A 219 -11.15 2.49 24.64
C ASP A 219 -11.59 3.81 23.98
N HIS A 220 -10.66 4.57 23.42
CA HIS A 220 -10.96 5.80 22.69
C HIS A 220 -11.80 5.52 21.42
N PHE A 221 -11.33 4.61 20.55
CA PHE A 221 -12.00 4.33 19.29
C PHE A 221 -13.32 3.56 19.43
N ALA A 222 -13.65 3.05 20.60
CA ALA A 222 -14.99 2.55 20.88
C ALA A 222 -16.05 3.67 20.85
N HIS A 223 -15.66 4.92 21.18
CA HIS A 223 -16.54 6.06 21.32
C HIS A 223 -16.31 7.14 20.26
N ASP A 224 -15.08 7.35 19.82
CA ASP A 224 -14.67 8.40 18.89
C ASP A 224 -14.03 7.83 17.60
N SER A 225 -14.14 8.59 16.51
CA SER A 225 -13.60 8.18 15.20
C SER A 225 -12.19 8.72 14.93
N THR A 226 -11.71 9.69 15.70
CA THR A 226 -10.41 10.35 15.51
C THR A 226 -9.91 10.88 16.83
N LEU A 227 -8.62 10.70 17.10
CA LEU A 227 -7.96 11.25 18.27
C LEU A 227 -7.06 12.41 17.85
N LEU A 228 -7.19 13.54 18.54
CA LEU A 228 -6.26 14.65 18.46
C LEU A 228 -5.90 15.13 19.86
N GLU A 229 -4.65 14.91 20.28
CA GLU A 229 -4.14 15.30 21.59
C GLU A 229 -3.05 16.35 21.46
N GLN A 230 -2.97 17.30 22.38
CA GLN A 230 -2.01 18.40 22.35
C GLN A 230 -1.43 18.67 23.73
N GLY A 231 -0.10 18.74 23.81
CA GLY A 231 0.62 19.39 24.89
C GLY A 231 0.55 18.71 26.25
N THR A 232 0.47 17.40 26.32
CA THR A 232 0.44 16.68 27.60
C THR A 232 1.82 16.11 27.98
N ARG A 233 2.22 16.34 29.23
CA ARG A 233 3.18 15.47 29.93
C ARG A 233 2.42 14.24 30.36
N GLY A 234 2.79 13.08 29.83
CA GLY A 234 2.15 11.81 30.19
C GLY A 234 0.78 11.63 29.53
N SER A 235 0.78 11.44 28.22
CA SER A 235 -0.43 11.00 27.52
C SER A 235 -0.86 9.61 28.01
N ILE A 236 -2.16 9.41 28.23
CA ILE A 236 -2.74 8.10 28.56
C ILE A 236 -2.50 7.06 27.45
N PHE A 237 -2.14 7.51 26.25
CA PHE A 237 -1.87 6.66 25.10
C PHE A 237 -0.46 6.07 25.07
N PHE A 238 0.40 6.40 26.04
CA PHE A 238 1.71 5.77 26.20
C PHE A 238 1.72 4.84 27.40
N ALA A 239 2.16 3.61 27.22
CA ALA A 239 2.27 2.61 28.30
C ALA A 239 3.36 2.94 29.34
N LYS A 240 4.34 3.78 28.95
CA LYS A 240 5.38 4.34 29.84
C LYS A 240 5.50 5.83 29.55
N GLU A 241 5.87 6.62 30.57
CA GLU A 241 6.25 8.01 30.37
C GLU A 241 7.34 8.09 29.30
N ALA A 242 7.08 8.81 28.23
CA ALA A 242 8.08 9.08 27.23
C ALA A 242 9.10 10.09 27.81
N GLU A 243 10.41 9.83 27.65
CA GLU A 243 11.45 10.77 28.07
C GLU A 243 11.32 12.11 27.33
N VAL A 244 10.87 12.08 26.09
CA VAL A 244 10.59 13.27 25.30
C VAL A 244 9.09 13.57 25.36
N PRO A 245 8.69 14.79 25.82
CA PRO A 245 7.27 15.12 25.97
C PRO A 245 6.56 15.18 24.62
N LEU A 246 5.45 14.49 24.51
CA LEU A 246 4.55 14.55 23.36
C LEU A 246 4.04 15.98 23.17
N LYS A 247 4.23 16.56 21.97
CA LYS A 247 3.70 17.87 21.59
C LYS A 247 2.33 17.79 20.99
N SER A 248 2.11 16.80 20.10
CA SER A 248 0.82 16.51 19.50
C SER A 248 0.75 15.07 19.02
N LEU A 249 -0.44 14.48 19.09
CA LEU A 249 -0.76 13.14 18.61
C LEU A 249 -2.02 13.23 17.76
N LEU A 250 -1.96 12.68 16.57
CA LEU A 250 -3.10 12.49 15.68
C LEU A 250 -3.21 11.00 15.38
N ALA A 251 -4.33 10.38 15.74
CA ALA A 251 -4.57 8.98 15.42
C ALA A 251 -5.96 8.79 14.81
N VAL A 252 -6.06 7.84 13.89
CA VAL A 252 -7.32 7.48 13.23
C VAL A 252 -7.45 5.97 13.16
N PRO A 253 -8.67 5.43 13.32
CA PRO A 253 -8.91 4.00 13.23
C PRO A 253 -8.88 3.52 11.78
N LEU A 254 -8.34 2.33 11.57
CA LEU A 254 -8.45 1.55 10.34
C LEU A 254 -9.72 0.71 10.45
N ARG A 255 -10.82 1.15 9.82
CA ARG A 255 -12.12 0.48 9.92
C ARG A 255 -12.62 0.01 8.56
N MET A 256 -13.14 -1.22 8.55
CA MET A 256 -13.98 -1.72 7.46
C MET A 256 -15.41 -1.89 7.98
N LYS A 257 -16.32 -1.06 7.48
CA LYS A 257 -17.71 -0.99 8.00
C LYS A 257 -17.72 -0.78 9.52
N THR A 258 -18.09 -1.81 10.28
CA THR A 258 -18.15 -1.79 11.75
C THR A 258 -16.94 -2.43 12.42
N ARG A 259 -16.09 -3.18 11.69
CA ARG A 259 -14.92 -3.87 12.24
C ARG A 259 -13.73 -2.93 12.33
N LEU A 260 -13.10 -2.88 13.49
CA LEU A 260 -11.83 -2.19 13.71
C LEU A 260 -10.69 -3.16 13.35
N LEU A 261 -9.93 -2.84 12.31
CA LEU A 261 -8.75 -3.61 11.89
C LEU A 261 -7.48 -3.18 12.65
N GLY A 262 -7.49 -1.96 13.18
CA GLY A 262 -6.35 -1.35 13.84
C GLY A 262 -6.44 0.17 13.84
N TRP A 263 -5.30 0.84 13.94
CA TRP A 263 -5.20 2.30 13.84
C TRP A 263 -3.83 2.72 13.31
N ILE A 264 -3.79 3.95 12.83
CA ILE A 264 -2.56 4.65 12.49
C ILE A 264 -2.44 5.90 13.36
N ALA A 265 -1.30 6.07 13.98
CA ALA A 265 -0.99 7.20 14.86
C ALA A 265 0.24 7.96 14.34
N VAL A 266 0.13 9.27 14.31
CA VAL A 266 1.21 10.20 13.96
C VAL A 266 1.50 11.08 15.15
N ALA A 267 2.72 11.03 15.67
CA ALA A 267 3.14 11.79 16.84
C ALA A 267 4.18 12.86 16.48
N SER A 268 4.14 13.99 17.17
CA SER A 268 5.19 15.01 17.11
C SER A 268 5.72 15.32 18.50
N PHE A 269 7.06 15.30 18.62
CA PHE A 269 7.81 15.57 19.84
C PHE A 269 8.64 16.85 19.74
N THR A 270 9.03 17.23 18.54
CA THR A 270 9.97 18.35 18.29
C THR A 270 9.26 19.65 17.93
N ARG A 271 8.12 19.58 17.25
CA ARG A 271 7.41 20.76 16.73
C ARG A 271 6.28 21.19 17.67
N THR A 272 6.27 22.44 18.05
CA THR A 272 5.15 23.11 18.74
C THR A 272 3.89 23.23 17.87
N ARG A 273 3.97 22.84 16.59
CA ARG A 273 2.87 22.96 15.64
C ARG A 273 1.82 21.88 15.90
N LYS A 274 0.61 22.33 16.15
CA LYS A 274 -0.58 21.50 16.28
C LYS A 274 -0.94 20.88 14.93
N PHE A 275 -1.39 19.63 14.92
CA PHE A 275 -2.05 19.06 13.74
C PHE A 275 -3.34 19.82 13.47
N ASP A 276 -3.56 20.19 12.22
CA ASP A 276 -4.74 20.94 11.80
C ASP A 276 -5.86 20.03 11.26
N GLU A 277 -7.01 20.62 11.00
CA GLU A 277 -8.18 19.91 10.48
C GLU A 277 -7.94 19.31 9.07
N GLY A 278 -7.10 19.97 8.26
CA GLY A 278 -6.68 19.45 6.95
C GLY A 278 -5.88 18.15 7.08
N GLN A 279 -4.89 18.14 7.97
CA GLN A 279 -4.08 16.95 8.28
C GLN A 279 -4.94 15.81 8.85
N ARG A 280 -5.90 16.12 9.72
CA ARG A 280 -6.87 15.15 10.25
C ARG A 280 -7.69 14.51 9.14
N LYS A 281 -8.27 15.31 8.24
CA LYS A 281 -9.05 14.82 7.09
C LYS A 281 -8.19 13.97 6.16
N LEU A 282 -6.98 14.42 5.88
CA LEU A 282 -6.03 13.68 5.04
C LEU A 282 -5.72 12.31 5.63
N LEU A 283 -5.32 12.24 6.91
CA LEU A 283 -5.03 10.96 7.56
C LEU A 283 -6.25 10.04 7.60
N SER A 284 -7.46 10.57 7.81
CA SER A 284 -8.69 9.79 7.79
C SER A 284 -8.99 9.18 6.41
N ILE A 285 -8.69 9.91 5.31
CA ILE A 285 -8.85 9.41 3.95
C ILE A 285 -7.83 8.31 3.69
N VAL A 286 -6.55 8.53 4.06
CA VAL A 286 -5.48 7.54 3.93
C VAL A 286 -5.82 6.28 4.72
N ALA A 287 -6.26 6.42 5.97
CA ALA A 287 -6.66 5.31 6.83
C ALA A 287 -7.83 4.50 6.26
N SER A 288 -8.82 5.17 5.69
CA SER A 288 -9.97 4.49 5.05
C SER A 288 -9.54 3.66 3.83
N ARG A 289 -8.61 4.17 3.02
CA ARG A 289 -8.04 3.43 1.87
C ARG A 289 -7.13 2.31 2.32
N ALA A 290 -6.30 2.58 3.32
CA ALA A 290 -5.44 1.59 3.94
C ALA A 290 -6.23 0.42 4.51
N ALA A 291 -7.32 0.68 5.23
CA ALA A 291 -8.17 -0.36 5.78
C ALA A 291 -8.71 -1.31 4.70
N ALA A 292 -9.17 -0.75 3.56
CA ALA A 292 -9.64 -1.57 2.44
C ALA A 292 -8.52 -2.40 1.80
N ALA A 293 -7.33 -1.82 1.62
CA ALA A 293 -6.19 -2.52 1.03
C ALA A 293 -5.63 -3.60 1.97
N ILE A 294 -5.54 -3.32 3.28
CA ILE A 294 -5.14 -4.28 4.31
C ILE A 294 -6.08 -5.49 4.33
N GLU A 295 -7.39 -5.25 4.30
CA GLU A 295 -8.37 -6.33 4.26
C GLU A 295 -8.25 -7.15 2.98
N ASN A 296 -8.07 -6.50 1.83
CA ASN A 296 -7.84 -7.20 0.56
C ASN A 296 -6.57 -8.04 0.58
N ALA A 297 -5.46 -7.51 1.10
CA ALA A 297 -4.20 -8.23 1.23
C ALA A 297 -4.35 -9.46 2.15
N ARG A 298 -5.01 -9.30 3.31
CA ARG A 298 -5.31 -10.41 4.23
C ARG A 298 -6.17 -11.48 3.57
N LEU A 299 -7.26 -11.08 2.91
CA LEU A 299 -8.13 -12.03 2.20
C LEU A 299 -7.37 -12.78 1.10
N TYR A 300 -6.46 -12.12 0.42
CA TYR A 300 -5.62 -12.76 -0.59
C TYR A 300 -4.63 -13.77 0.03
N GLU A 301 -3.97 -13.40 1.14
CA GLU A 301 -3.09 -14.30 1.90
C GLU A 301 -3.85 -15.51 2.45
N ASP A 302 -5.03 -15.30 3.04
CA ASP A 302 -5.89 -16.38 3.55
C ASP A 302 -6.35 -17.33 2.43
N LEU A 303 -6.75 -16.76 1.28
CA LEU A 303 -7.12 -17.55 0.11
C LEU A 303 -5.92 -18.39 -0.38
N ARG A 304 -4.74 -17.79 -0.46
CA ARG A 304 -3.51 -18.48 -0.87
C ARG A 304 -3.13 -19.61 0.10
N ALA A 305 -3.19 -19.34 1.42
CA ALA A 305 -2.92 -20.33 2.45
C ALA A 305 -3.93 -21.48 2.41
N THR A 306 -5.23 -21.17 2.30
CA THR A 306 -6.30 -22.18 2.18
C THR A 306 -6.08 -23.04 0.96
N PHE A 307 -5.68 -22.45 -0.15
CA PHE A 307 -5.37 -23.18 -1.37
C PHE A 307 -4.18 -24.13 -1.19
N GLN A 308 -3.08 -23.65 -0.60
CA GLN A 308 -1.92 -24.50 -0.31
C GLN A 308 -2.30 -25.69 0.59
N GLN A 309 -3.02 -25.43 1.68
CA GLN A 309 -3.51 -26.47 2.60
C GLN A 309 -4.42 -27.49 1.89
N THR A 310 -5.23 -27.03 0.95
CA THR A 310 -6.11 -27.92 0.16
C THR A 310 -5.28 -28.86 -0.73
N ILE A 311 -4.26 -28.35 -1.44
CA ILE A 311 -3.33 -29.17 -2.24
C ILE A 311 -2.64 -30.20 -1.36
N GLU A 312 -2.08 -29.79 -0.23
CA GLU A 312 -1.39 -30.71 0.71
C GLU A 312 -2.34 -31.75 1.28
N GLY A 313 -3.56 -31.36 1.61
CA GLY A 313 -4.60 -32.29 2.08
C GLY A 313 -4.96 -33.33 1.04
N LEU A 314 -5.11 -32.92 -0.23
CA LEU A 314 -5.37 -33.85 -1.36
C LEU A 314 -4.19 -34.80 -1.62
N ALA A 315 -2.95 -34.26 -1.62
CA ALA A 315 -1.75 -35.10 -1.78
C ALA A 315 -1.65 -36.15 -0.69
N ARG A 316 -1.86 -35.78 0.59
CA ARG A 316 -1.90 -36.73 1.71
C ARG A 316 -3.03 -37.77 1.60
N ALA A 317 -4.18 -37.38 1.04
CA ALA A 317 -5.28 -38.30 0.84
C ALA A 317 -4.90 -39.37 -0.21
N ILE A 318 -4.20 -38.99 -1.28
CA ILE A 318 -3.70 -39.90 -2.31
C ILE A 318 -2.63 -40.85 -1.75
N ASP A 319 -1.66 -40.30 -1.01
CA ASP A 319 -0.63 -41.10 -0.34
C ASP A 319 -1.23 -42.11 0.64
N LYS A 320 -2.39 -41.80 1.27
CA LYS A 320 -3.11 -42.75 2.15
C LYS A 320 -3.86 -43.83 1.40
N MET A 321 -4.25 -43.58 0.15
CA MET A 321 -4.91 -44.59 -0.71
C MET A 321 -3.92 -45.67 -1.18
N ASP A 322 -2.66 -45.30 -1.38
CA ASP A 322 -1.56 -46.21 -1.68
C ASP A 322 -0.82 -46.55 -0.38
N ARG A 323 -0.95 -47.80 0.09
CA ARG A 323 -0.38 -48.22 1.38
C ARG A 323 1.13 -48.11 1.49
N TYR A 324 1.81 -47.92 0.37
CA TYR A 324 3.27 -47.97 0.27
C TYR A 324 3.89 -46.57 0.01
N THR A 325 3.08 -45.55 -0.17
CA THR A 325 3.54 -44.19 -0.54
C THR A 325 3.34 -43.15 0.54
N SER A 326 3.20 -43.54 1.81
CA SER A 326 3.04 -42.54 2.90
C SER A 326 4.17 -41.51 2.88
N GLY A 327 3.82 -40.24 2.67
CA GLY A 327 4.75 -39.10 2.59
C GLY A 327 5.58 -39.04 1.31
N HIS A 328 5.29 -39.87 0.30
CA HIS A 328 5.98 -39.87 -0.98
C HIS A 328 5.84 -38.52 -1.69
N SER A 329 4.63 -38.01 -1.86
CA SER A 329 4.37 -36.76 -2.55
C SER A 329 5.09 -35.57 -1.88
N GLU A 330 5.17 -35.55 -0.54
CA GLU A 330 5.91 -34.52 0.20
C GLU A 330 7.42 -34.61 -0.05
N ARG A 331 8.01 -35.85 -0.02
CA ARG A 331 9.45 -36.01 -0.28
C ARG A 331 9.81 -35.68 -1.73
N VAL A 332 9.01 -36.13 -2.70
CA VAL A 332 9.20 -35.79 -4.12
C VAL A 332 9.17 -34.26 -4.30
N ALA A 333 8.23 -33.55 -3.66
CA ALA A 333 8.16 -32.10 -3.71
C ALA A 333 9.41 -31.43 -3.12
N LEU A 334 9.96 -31.97 -2.01
CA LEU A 334 11.18 -31.45 -1.42
C LEU A 334 12.39 -31.61 -2.34
N TYR A 335 12.58 -32.79 -2.95
CA TYR A 335 13.66 -33.00 -3.93
C TYR A 335 13.49 -32.12 -5.17
N ALA A 336 12.25 -31.99 -5.66
CA ALA A 336 11.96 -31.18 -6.84
C ALA A 336 12.22 -29.69 -6.59
N VAL A 337 11.85 -29.15 -5.42
CA VAL A 337 12.12 -27.77 -5.01
C VAL A 337 13.62 -27.52 -4.89
N TYR A 338 14.34 -28.42 -4.23
CA TYR A 338 15.79 -28.29 -4.10
C TYR A 338 16.46 -28.25 -5.47
N LEU A 339 16.09 -29.18 -6.36
CA LEU A 339 16.62 -29.24 -7.72
C LEU A 339 16.28 -27.99 -8.55
N ALA A 340 15.04 -27.53 -8.48
CA ALA A 340 14.59 -26.30 -9.16
C ALA A 340 15.37 -25.06 -8.69
N THR A 341 15.65 -24.98 -7.38
CA THR A 341 16.44 -23.90 -6.78
C THR A 341 17.90 -23.94 -7.26
N ARG A 342 18.51 -25.13 -7.30
CA ARG A 342 19.89 -25.32 -7.79
C ARG A 342 20.02 -25.10 -9.30
N LEU A 343 18.96 -25.27 -10.07
CA LEU A 343 18.86 -24.86 -11.48
C LEU A 343 18.68 -23.35 -11.67
N GLY A 344 18.53 -22.57 -10.59
CA GLY A 344 18.39 -21.12 -10.63
C GLY A 344 17.03 -20.64 -11.12
N LEU A 345 15.97 -21.43 -10.96
CA LEU A 345 14.62 -21.04 -11.38
C LEU A 345 14.05 -19.93 -10.49
N PRO A 346 13.22 -19.03 -11.05
CA PRO A 346 12.54 -18.00 -10.28
C PRO A 346 11.64 -18.57 -9.17
N PRO A 347 11.44 -17.86 -8.05
CA PRO A 347 10.66 -18.35 -6.90
C PRO A 347 9.23 -18.80 -7.22
N ASP A 348 8.55 -18.12 -8.14
CA ASP A 348 7.20 -18.48 -8.62
C ASP A 348 7.18 -19.79 -9.42
N VAL A 349 8.23 -20.05 -10.21
CA VAL A 349 8.41 -21.30 -10.93
C VAL A 349 8.75 -22.43 -9.95
N VAL A 350 9.62 -22.19 -8.95
CA VAL A 350 9.95 -23.16 -7.88
C VAL A 350 8.67 -23.56 -7.12
N GLU A 351 7.80 -22.61 -6.80
CA GLU A 351 6.52 -22.92 -6.14
C GLU A 351 5.59 -23.73 -7.05
N THR A 352 5.57 -23.45 -8.36
CA THR A 352 4.82 -24.24 -9.34
C THR A 352 5.36 -25.68 -9.42
N VAL A 353 6.67 -25.86 -9.37
CA VAL A 353 7.33 -27.19 -9.29
C VAL A 353 6.90 -27.91 -8.02
N ARG A 354 6.90 -27.24 -6.86
CA ARG A 354 6.50 -27.82 -5.57
C ARG A 354 5.06 -28.34 -5.62
N GLN A 355 4.13 -27.50 -6.06
CA GLN A 355 2.72 -27.86 -6.14
C GLN A 355 2.45 -28.97 -7.15
N SER A 356 3.13 -28.94 -8.31
CA SER A 356 3.02 -30.00 -9.31
C SER A 356 3.55 -31.33 -8.78
N ALA A 357 4.67 -31.31 -8.05
CA ALA A 357 5.24 -32.49 -7.44
C ALA A 357 4.33 -33.08 -6.34
N LEU A 358 3.67 -32.23 -5.53
CA LEU A 358 2.67 -32.70 -4.57
C LEU A 358 1.49 -33.39 -5.24
N MET A 359 1.10 -32.93 -6.43
CA MET A 359 -0.10 -33.37 -7.13
C MET A 359 0.19 -34.35 -8.27
N HIS A 360 1.46 -34.73 -8.53
CA HIS A 360 1.84 -35.51 -9.71
C HIS A 360 1.03 -36.82 -9.85
N ASP A 361 0.72 -37.40 -8.72
CA ASP A 361 0.03 -38.69 -8.62
C ASP A 361 -1.50 -38.58 -8.37
N ILE A 362 -2.10 -37.37 -8.44
CA ILE A 362 -3.53 -37.17 -8.15
C ILE A 362 -4.44 -38.10 -8.99
N GLY A 363 -4.04 -38.40 -10.19
CA GLY A 363 -4.79 -39.27 -11.10
C GLY A 363 -4.83 -40.76 -10.71
N LYS A 364 -4.04 -41.19 -9.70
CA LYS A 364 -4.12 -42.52 -9.13
C LYS A 364 -5.51 -42.85 -8.55
N ILE A 365 -6.29 -41.82 -8.20
CA ILE A 365 -7.71 -41.96 -7.85
C ILE A 365 -8.49 -42.72 -8.93
N GLY A 366 -8.16 -42.53 -10.21
CA GLY A 366 -8.77 -43.28 -11.33
C GLY A 366 -8.29 -44.73 -11.46
N CYS A 367 -7.25 -45.13 -10.71
CA CYS A 367 -6.61 -46.44 -10.79
C CYS A 367 -6.73 -47.29 -9.50
N VAL A 368 -7.66 -46.98 -8.60
CA VAL A 368 -7.77 -47.53 -7.23
C VAL A 368 -7.78 -49.07 -7.19
N MET A 369 -8.40 -49.71 -8.14
CA MET A 369 -8.49 -51.18 -8.21
C MET A 369 -7.12 -51.86 -8.27
N ASN A 370 -6.08 -51.16 -8.79
CA ASN A 370 -4.75 -51.71 -9.02
C ASN A 370 -3.70 -51.28 -8.00
N LEU A 371 -3.99 -50.24 -7.20
CA LEU A 371 -3.04 -49.62 -6.27
C LEU A 371 -2.58 -50.55 -5.13
N ASN A 372 -3.50 -51.33 -4.58
CA ASN A 372 -3.26 -52.14 -3.37
C ASN A 372 -3.16 -53.66 -3.65
N LYS A 373 -2.94 -54.03 -4.89
CA LYS A 373 -2.79 -55.45 -5.25
C LYS A 373 -1.48 -56.00 -4.69
N PRO A 374 -1.52 -57.11 -3.93
CA PRO A 374 -0.30 -57.77 -3.50
C PRO A 374 0.43 -58.39 -4.70
N GLY A 375 1.67 -58.00 -4.97
CA GLY A 375 2.50 -58.53 -6.04
C GLY A 375 2.62 -57.63 -7.26
N LYS A 376 3.21 -58.16 -8.34
CA LYS A 376 3.39 -57.42 -9.59
C LYS A 376 2.08 -57.28 -10.37
N LEU A 377 1.87 -56.11 -10.98
CA LEU A 377 0.75 -55.89 -11.90
C LEU A 377 0.89 -56.74 -13.14
N THR A 378 -0.22 -57.25 -13.66
CA THR A 378 -0.27 -57.85 -15.00
C THR A 378 -0.03 -56.76 -16.06
N GLN A 379 0.24 -57.18 -17.31
CA GLN A 379 0.45 -56.21 -18.39
C GLN A 379 -0.77 -55.32 -18.60
N ASP A 380 -1.98 -55.85 -18.55
CA ASP A 380 -3.22 -55.09 -18.71
C ASP A 380 -3.44 -54.12 -17.56
N GLU A 381 -3.18 -54.54 -16.34
CA GLU A 381 -3.26 -53.69 -15.15
C GLU A 381 -2.22 -52.56 -15.20
N TYR A 382 -1.01 -52.83 -15.71
CA TYR A 382 0.01 -51.83 -15.89
C TYR A 382 -0.37 -50.78 -16.96
N GLU A 383 -1.02 -51.22 -18.05
CA GLU A 383 -1.54 -50.29 -19.07
C GLU A 383 -2.66 -49.41 -18.52
N ILE A 384 -3.49 -49.90 -17.60
CA ILE A 384 -4.47 -49.09 -16.89
C ILE A 384 -3.76 -48.09 -15.96
N PHE A 385 -2.75 -48.56 -15.22
CA PHE A 385 -1.98 -47.73 -14.31
C PHE A 385 -1.27 -46.56 -15.02
N LYS A 386 -0.74 -46.78 -16.23
CA LYS A 386 -0.14 -45.74 -17.06
C LYS A 386 -1.10 -44.60 -17.45
N ARG A 387 -2.40 -44.73 -17.20
CA ARG A 387 -3.37 -43.67 -17.50
C ARG A 387 -3.47 -42.61 -16.39
N HIS A 388 -2.88 -42.86 -15.20
CA HIS A 388 -3.01 -41.89 -14.10
C HIS A 388 -2.53 -40.47 -14.45
N PRO A 389 -1.45 -40.20 -15.25
CA PRO A 389 -1.11 -38.84 -15.61
C PRO A 389 -2.21 -38.16 -16.44
N GLY A 390 -2.89 -38.91 -17.31
CA GLY A 390 -4.06 -38.43 -18.05
C GLY A 390 -5.24 -38.10 -17.14
N TYR A 391 -5.55 -39.00 -16.18
CA TYR A 391 -6.59 -38.73 -15.18
C TYR A 391 -6.23 -37.51 -14.30
N GLY A 392 -4.96 -37.36 -13.95
CA GLY A 392 -4.48 -36.19 -13.22
C GLY A 392 -4.74 -34.90 -13.97
N ARG A 393 -4.41 -34.86 -15.27
CA ARG A 393 -4.77 -33.72 -16.15
C ARG A 393 -6.27 -33.45 -16.11
N ASP A 394 -7.09 -34.49 -16.32
CA ASP A 394 -8.55 -34.34 -16.43
C ASP A 394 -9.19 -33.88 -15.12
N ILE A 395 -8.59 -34.19 -13.97
CA ILE A 395 -9.00 -33.68 -12.65
C ILE A 395 -8.66 -32.18 -12.50
N LEU A 396 -7.49 -31.74 -12.99
CA LEU A 396 -7.02 -30.36 -12.83
C LEU A 396 -7.56 -29.41 -13.89
N ASP A 397 -7.86 -29.90 -15.10
CA ASP A 397 -8.23 -29.08 -16.26
C ASP A 397 -9.47 -28.18 -16.04
N PRO A 398 -10.54 -28.60 -15.31
CA PRO A 398 -11.66 -27.73 -15.02
C PRO A 398 -11.32 -26.50 -14.14
N ILE A 399 -10.16 -26.51 -13.49
CA ILE A 399 -9.76 -25.52 -12.49
C ILE A 399 -8.65 -24.64 -13.06
N LYS A 400 -9.02 -23.49 -13.65
CA LYS A 400 -8.11 -22.62 -14.43
C LYS A 400 -6.81 -22.26 -13.73
N PHE A 401 -6.84 -21.97 -12.43
CA PHE A 401 -5.63 -21.59 -11.70
C PHE A 401 -4.67 -22.77 -11.42
N LEU A 402 -5.11 -24.03 -11.63
CA LEU A 402 -4.26 -25.23 -11.57
C LEU A 402 -3.60 -25.57 -12.91
N HIS A 403 -3.95 -24.89 -14.00
CA HIS A 403 -3.36 -25.15 -15.31
C HIS A 403 -1.83 -25.11 -15.33
N PRO A 404 -1.13 -24.22 -14.58
CA PRO A 404 0.33 -24.25 -14.51
C PRO A 404 0.92 -25.55 -13.94
N LEU A 405 0.14 -26.32 -13.18
CA LEU A 405 0.58 -27.60 -12.59
C LEU A 405 0.45 -28.75 -13.56
N ILE A 406 -0.46 -28.65 -14.54
CA ILE A 406 -0.80 -29.74 -15.47
C ILE A 406 0.42 -30.33 -16.19
N PRO A 407 1.39 -29.53 -16.70
CA PRO A 407 2.57 -30.07 -17.36
C PRO A 407 3.37 -31.02 -16.48
N GLY A 408 3.55 -30.70 -15.20
CA GLY A 408 4.21 -31.57 -14.23
C GLY A 408 3.43 -32.83 -13.95
N VAL A 409 2.13 -32.69 -13.68
CA VAL A 409 1.23 -33.82 -13.36
C VAL A 409 1.03 -34.78 -14.56
N HIS A 410 0.84 -34.21 -15.74
CA HIS A 410 0.51 -34.99 -16.94
C HIS A 410 1.74 -35.69 -17.56
N LEU A 411 2.94 -35.09 -17.41
CA LEU A 411 4.11 -35.46 -18.23
C LEU A 411 5.31 -35.96 -17.40
N HIS A 412 5.18 -36.17 -16.08
CA HIS A 412 6.29 -36.64 -15.23
C HIS A 412 6.81 -38.05 -15.57
N HIS A 413 6.08 -38.81 -16.34
CA HIS A 413 6.51 -40.12 -16.86
C HIS A 413 7.02 -40.08 -18.30
N GLU A 414 7.13 -38.87 -18.90
CA GLU A 414 7.85 -38.76 -20.16
C GLU A 414 9.36 -38.98 -19.94
N ARG A 415 10.01 -39.47 -20.93
CA ARG A 415 11.44 -39.82 -20.93
C ARG A 415 12.19 -38.94 -21.94
N TRP A 416 13.41 -38.62 -21.63
CA TRP A 416 14.27 -37.84 -22.52
C TRP A 416 14.43 -38.48 -23.92
N ASP A 417 14.49 -39.81 -23.96
CA ASP A 417 14.63 -40.60 -25.20
C ASP A 417 13.31 -40.72 -26.01
N GLY A 418 12.17 -40.24 -25.52
CA GLY A 418 10.86 -40.34 -26.17
C GLY A 418 10.15 -41.67 -26.00
N ARG A 419 10.61 -42.54 -25.10
CA ARG A 419 10.01 -43.87 -24.81
C ARG A 419 9.07 -43.80 -23.59
N GLY A 420 8.77 -42.59 -23.11
CA GLY A 420 7.87 -42.32 -22.01
C GLY A 420 6.39 -42.42 -22.38
N TYR A 421 5.56 -41.96 -21.48
CA TYR A 421 4.11 -41.84 -21.65
C TYR A 421 3.59 -40.59 -20.92
N PRO A 422 2.44 -40.04 -21.30
CA PRO A 422 1.42 -40.53 -22.24
C PRO A 422 1.64 -40.07 -23.70
N LEU A 423 2.40 -39.01 -23.96
CA LEU A 423 2.51 -38.35 -25.29
C LEU A 423 3.76 -38.77 -26.07
N ARG A 424 4.71 -39.43 -25.44
CA ARG A 424 6.01 -39.82 -26.01
C ARG A 424 6.84 -38.64 -26.50
N LEU A 425 6.81 -37.56 -25.73
CA LEU A 425 7.63 -36.37 -25.98
C LEU A 425 9.12 -36.69 -25.81
N LYS A 426 9.98 -35.97 -26.54
CA LYS A 426 11.42 -36.22 -26.54
C LYS A 426 12.23 -34.96 -26.26
N GLY A 427 13.28 -35.10 -25.46
CA GLY A 427 14.22 -34.01 -25.20
C GLY A 427 13.54 -32.78 -24.60
N ASN A 428 13.79 -31.62 -25.20
CA ASN A 428 13.23 -30.35 -24.75
C ASN A 428 11.73 -30.15 -25.00
N ASP A 429 11.09 -31.04 -25.76
CA ASP A 429 9.62 -31.03 -25.88
C ASP A 429 8.94 -31.41 -24.56
N VAL A 430 9.65 -32.13 -23.68
CA VAL A 430 9.19 -32.40 -22.31
C VAL A 430 9.40 -31.15 -21.47
N PRO A 431 8.35 -30.56 -20.89
CA PRO A 431 8.49 -29.36 -20.05
C PRO A 431 9.46 -29.58 -18.88
N LEU A 432 10.26 -28.56 -18.56
CA LEU A 432 11.30 -28.65 -17.52
C LEU A 432 10.74 -29.12 -16.18
N ILE A 433 9.55 -28.63 -15.79
CA ILE A 433 8.86 -29.04 -14.57
C ILE A 433 8.63 -30.58 -14.51
N ALA A 434 8.24 -31.18 -15.62
CA ALA A 434 8.04 -32.63 -15.70
C ALA A 434 9.38 -33.39 -15.62
N ARG A 435 10.45 -32.86 -16.26
CA ARG A 435 11.80 -33.44 -16.19
C ARG A 435 12.36 -33.40 -14.76
N ILE A 436 12.11 -32.34 -14.01
CA ILE A 436 12.51 -32.20 -12.60
C ILE A 436 11.78 -33.24 -11.75
N ILE A 437 10.44 -33.32 -11.89
CA ILE A 437 9.61 -34.24 -11.11
C ILE A 437 9.99 -35.69 -11.42
N ALA A 438 10.28 -36.04 -12.68
CA ALA A 438 10.68 -37.41 -13.08
C ALA A 438 11.94 -37.89 -12.35
N VAL A 439 12.95 -37.05 -12.16
CA VAL A 439 14.16 -37.38 -11.39
C VAL A 439 13.83 -37.51 -9.90
N ALA A 440 13.09 -36.56 -9.32
CA ALA A 440 12.74 -36.55 -7.92
C ALA A 440 11.86 -37.78 -7.54
N ASP A 441 10.82 -38.07 -8.33
CA ASP A 441 9.95 -39.26 -8.15
C ASP A 441 10.74 -40.56 -8.24
N THR A 442 11.58 -40.71 -9.25
CA THR A 442 12.37 -41.92 -9.41
C THR A 442 13.35 -42.14 -8.27
N TYR A 443 14.00 -41.03 -7.79
CA TYR A 443 14.88 -41.11 -6.63
C TYR A 443 14.14 -41.56 -5.37
N ASP A 444 13.00 -40.91 -5.03
CA ASP A 444 12.19 -41.32 -3.87
C ASP A 444 11.67 -42.75 -4.03
N ALA A 445 11.26 -43.12 -5.24
CA ALA A 445 10.82 -44.46 -5.53
C ALA A 445 11.93 -45.52 -5.29
N MET A 446 13.18 -45.20 -5.53
CA MET A 446 14.32 -46.10 -5.30
C MET A 446 14.73 -46.16 -3.83
N THR A 447 14.70 -45.07 -3.13
CA THR A 447 15.18 -44.90 -1.73
C THR A 447 14.10 -45.11 -0.69
N SER A 448 12.87 -45.49 -1.08
CA SER A 448 11.76 -45.84 -0.17
C SER A 448 11.41 -47.32 -0.25
N ASP A 449 10.97 -47.88 0.88
CA ASP A 449 10.46 -49.28 0.91
C ASP A 449 9.17 -49.41 0.11
N ARG A 450 9.09 -50.47 -0.73
CA ARG A 450 7.88 -50.78 -1.50
C ARG A 450 7.41 -52.22 -1.22
N ALA A 451 6.17 -52.54 -1.56
CA ALA A 451 5.55 -53.86 -1.30
C ALA A 451 6.40 -55.08 -1.71
N TYR A 452 7.20 -54.91 -2.73
CA TYR A 452 7.97 -55.98 -3.36
C TYR A 452 9.48 -55.73 -3.34
N ARG A 453 9.97 -54.59 -2.73
CA ARG A 453 11.40 -54.25 -2.72
C ARG A 453 11.71 -53.36 -1.52
N ARG A 454 12.81 -53.63 -0.83
CA ARG A 454 13.39 -52.71 0.17
C ARG A 454 14.00 -51.51 -0.51
N ALA A 455 14.12 -50.43 0.23
CA ALA A 455 14.83 -49.21 -0.19
C ALA A 455 16.26 -49.56 -0.67
N LEU A 456 16.68 -48.93 -1.77
CA LEU A 456 18.06 -49.01 -2.21
C LEU A 456 18.91 -48.01 -1.43
N PRO A 457 20.20 -48.31 -1.21
CA PRO A 457 21.15 -47.34 -0.68
C PRO A 457 21.23 -46.11 -1.60
N HIS A 458 21.45 -44.96 -0.97
CA HIS A 458 21.56 -43.67 -1.66
C HIS A 458 22.51 -43.71 -2.88
N GLU A 459 23.75 -44.20 -2.66
CA GLU A 459 24.78 -44.30 -3.70
C GLU A 459 24.31 -45.13 -4.91
N VAL A 460 23.54 -46.15 -4.69
CA VAL A 460 22.99 -47.00 -5.76
C VAL A 460 21.93 -46.24 -6.56
N ALA A 461 21.09 -45.46 -5.88
CA ALA A 461 20.05 -44.66 -6.53
C ALA A 461 20.66 -43.51 -7.35
N VAL A 462 21.69 -42.83 -6.84
CA VAL A 462 22.43 -41.81 -7.58
C VAL A 462 23.09 -42.39 -8.83
N ASN A 463 23.81 -43.49 -8.69
CA ASN A 463 24.43 -44.14 -9.84
C ASN A 463 23.44 -44.57 -10.91
N GLU A 464 22.23 -45.05 -10.53
CA GLU A 464 21.17 -45.36 -11.48
C GLU A 464 20.67 -44.14 -12.25
N ILE A 465 20.51 -42.97 -11.56
CA ILE A 465 20.13 -41.72 -12.21
C ILE A 465 21.21 -41.30 -13.20
N GLU A 466 22.47 -41.37 -12.83
CA GLU A 466 23.59 -41.05 -13.72
C GLU A 466 23.65 -41.93 -14.96
N LEU A 467 23.49 -43.26 -14.78
CA LEU A 467 23.45 -44.24 -15.88
C LEU A 467 22.27 -44.00 -16.83
N CYS A 468 21.15 -43.52 -16.32
CA CYS A 468 19.96 -43.23 -17.10
C CYS A 468 19.93 -41.79 -17.68
N SER A 469 20.97 -40.99 -17.44
CA SER A 469 21.14 -39.64 -18.02
C SER A 469 21.19 -39.70 -19.55
N GLY A 470 20.48 -38.82 -20.25
CA GLY A 470 20.37 -38.82 -21.71
C GLY A 470 19.43 -39.88 -22.29
N THR A 471 18.88 -40.77 -21.46
CA THR A 471 17.88 -41.76 -21.84
C THR A 471 16.56 -41.55 -21.12
N GLN A 472 16.47 -41.92 -19.87
CA GLN A 472 15.29 -41.64 -19.06
C GLN A 472 15.23 -40.18 -18.62
N PHE A 473 16.34 -39.66 -18.15
CA PHE A 473 16.42 -38.33 -17.56
C PHE A 473 17.12 -37.31 -18.48
N ASP A 474 16.73 -36.06 -18.34
CA ASP A 474 17.44 -34.92 -18.90
C ASP A 474 18.86 -34.87 -18.34
N PRO A 475 19.90 -34.81 -19.21
CA PRO A 475 21.30 -34.79 -18.76
C PRO A 475 21.65 -33.63 -17.83
N GLU A 476 21.10 -32.44 -18.05
CA GLU A 476 21.36 -31.27 -17.24
C GLU A 476 20.70 -31.41 -15.87
N VAL A 477 19.44 -31.82 -15.84
CA VAL A 477 18.67 -32.03 -14.60
C VAL A 477 19.29 -33.14 -13.76
N ALA A 478 19.66 -34.25 -14.37
CA ALA A 478 20.32 -35.38 -13.70
C ALA A 478 21.69 -34.98 -13.12
N ALA A 479 22.52 -34.26 -13.90
CA ALA A 479 23.84 -33.80 -13.45
C ALA A 479 23.76 -32.86 -12.25
N VAL A 480 22.82 -31.88 -12.28
CA VAL A 480 22.61 -30.94 -11.15
C VAL A 480 22.10 -31.70 -9.93
N PHE A 481 21.18 -32.66 -10.10
CA PHE A 481 20.64 -33.47 -9.01
C PHE A 481 21.73 -34.28 -8.32
N CYS A 482 22.48 -35.08 -9.06
CA CYS A 482 23.54 -35.92 -8.51
C CYS A 482 24.67 -35.11 -7.85
N LYS A 483 25.03 -33.99 -8.44
CA LYS A 483 26.09 -33.10 -7.90
C LYS A 483 25.73 -32.53 -6.52
N HIS A 484 24.48 -32.17 -6.29
CA HIS A 484 24.06 -31.40 -5.11
C HIS A 484 23.24 -32.18 -4.10
N LEU A 485 22.95 -33.44 -4.35
CA LEU A 485 22.08 -34.22 -3.49
C LEU A 485 22.72 -34.51 -2.12
N ASP A 486 24.04 -34.67 -2.06
CA ASP A 486 24.76 -34.87 -0.81
C ASP A 486 24.68 -33.60 0.07
N ASP A 487 24.85 -32.42 -0.53
CA ASP A 487 24.67 -31.15 0.16
C ASP A 487 23.27 -31.05 0.78
N TYR A 488 22.22 -31.44 0.03
CA TYR A 488 20.85 -31.45 0.50
C TYR A 488 20.66 -32.37 1.71
N ARG A 489 21.26 -33.56 1.68
CA ARG A 489 21.17 -34.53 2.78
C ARG A 489 21.87 -34.03 4.03
N GLU A 490 23.03 -33.40 3.89
CA GLU A 490 23.78 -32.80 4.99
C GLU A 490 23.00 -31.61 5.60
N GLU A 491 22.45 -30.72 4.76
CA GLU A 491 21.62 -29.58 5.20
C GLU A 491 20.44 -30.05 6.07
N ARG A 492 19.71 -31.08 5.62
CA ARG A 492 18.54 -31.60 6.36
C ARG A 492 18.91 -32.39 7.61
N THR A 493 19.99 -33.16 7.58
CA THR A 493 20.49 -33.86 8.76
C THR A 493 20.92 -32.86 9.86
N SER A 494 21.56 -31.77 9.44
CA SER A 494 21.97 -30.68 10.34
C SER A 494 20.76 -29.93 10.94
N ALA A 495 19.64 -29.89 10.23
CA ALA A 495 18.37 -29.33 10.68
C ALA A 495 17.57 -30.28 11.60
N GLY A 496 18.09 -31.50 11.88
CA GLY A 496 17.44 -32.50 12.74
C GLY A 496 16.30 -33.27 12.05
N GLU A 497 16.20 -33.21 10.74
CA GLU A 497 15.19 -33.94 9.95
C GLU A 497 15.70 -35.33 9.56
N LYS A 498 14.80 -36.31 9.61
CA LYS A 498 15.15 -37.68 9.12
C LYS A 498 15.22 -37.68 7.60
N VAL A 499 16.42 -37.83 7.10
CA VAL A 499 16.66 -38.12 5.67
C VAL A 499 16.68 -39.65 5.52
N PRO A 500 16.05 -40.25 4.50
CA PRO A 500 16.15 -41.67 4.22
C PRO A 500 17.63 -42.09 4.07
N GLU A 501 18.04 -43.20 4.77
CA GLU A 501 19.40 -43.75 4.67
C GLU A 501 19.73 -44.23 3.28
#